data_a8686b956e2063260f845ffef80466be
#
_entry.id   a8686b956e2063260f845ffef80466be
#
_cell.length_a   1.000
_cell.length_b   1.000
_cell.length_c   1.000
_cell.angle_alpha   90.00
_cell.angle_beta   90.00
_cell.angle_gamma   90.00
#
_symmetry.space_group_name_H-M   'P 1'
#
loop_
_entity.id
_entity.type
_entity.pdbx_description
1 polymer ?
#
loop_
_entity_poly.entity_id
_entity_poly.type
_entity_poly.pdbx_seq_one_letter_code
_entity_poly.pdbx_strand_id
1 'polypeptide(L)'
;MSIVTIFGSGNLKFDDKNYLYATELGNALAESGFDIATGGYSGIMEAVLKGASASNTRRIGVLTYDFKDKHPNPFVTEIIKTKDYLERLKRLVEIGSVYIVFDGTWGTMLEIATVIALTERQLLQKKPFICVGNKWQSIIDGIDDGNELLFTNIIYENKVENIISILEEHVANNK
;
A
#
# COMPACT_ATOMS: atom_id res chain seq x y z
N MET A 1 -16.39 -3.05 4.17
CA MET A 1 -15.54 -1.96 3.65
C MET A 1 -14.32 -2.59 3.00
N SER A 2 -13.90 -2.06 1.84
CA SER A 2 -12.69 -2.55 1.17
C SER A 2 -11.45 -1.99 1.85
N ILE A 3 -10.40 -2.81 1.98
CA ILE A 3 -9.13 -2.42 2.59
C ILE A 3 -8.13 -2.09 1.48
N VAL A 4 -7.55 -0.91 1.54
CA VAL A 4 -6.42 -0.51 0.69
C VAL A 4 -5.12 -0.75 1.45
N THR A 5 -4.26 -1.64 0.95
CA THR A 5 -2.91 -1.83 1.51
C THR A 5 -1.94 -0.87 0.84
N ILE A 6 -1.19 -0.12 1.64
CA ILE A 6 -0.24 0.88 1.15
C ILE A 6 1.17 0.51 1.53
N PHE A 7 2.04 0.46 0.52
CA PHE A 7 3.47 0.21 0.63
C PHE A 7 4.26 1.49 0.32
N GLY A 8 5.39 1.66 0.96
CA GLY A 8 6.27 2.81 0.72
C GLY A 8 7.37 2.97 1.77
N SER A 9 8.22 3.98 1.57
CA SER A 9 9.38 4.24 2.43
C SER A 9 8.98 4.61 3.86
N GLY A 10 9.65 4.00 4.84
CA GLY A 10 9.55 4.39 6.25
C GLY A 10 10.46 5.57 6.66
N ASN A 11 11.25 6.12 5.74
CA ASN A 11 12.33 7.08 6.05
C ASN A 11 12.06 8.50 5.54
N LEU A 12 10.80 8.91 5.42
CA LEU A 12 10.44 10.27 5.00
C LEU A 12 10.27 11.21 6.20
N LYS A 13 10.59 12.48 6.00
CA LYS A 13 10.35 13.57 6.94
C LYS A 13 8.98 14.21 6.67
N PHE A 14 8.45 14.92 7.66
CA PHE A 14 7.12 15.56 7.59
C PHE A 14 6.98 16.65 6.53
N ASP A 15 8.08 17.27 6.12
CA ASP A 15 8.16 18.31 5.09
C ASP A 15 8.46 17.77 3.68
N ASP A 16 8.65 16.46 3.55
CA ASP A 16 8.85 15.83 2.24
C ASP A 16 7.56 15.89 1.43
N LYS A 17 7.70 16.24 0.14
CA LYS A 17 6.55 16.33 -0.79
C LYS A 17 5.77 15.02 -0.89
N ASN A 18 6.44 13.87 -0.81
CA ASN A 18 5.79 12.57 -0.84
C ASN A 18 5.04 12.28 0.47
N TYR A 19 5.53 12.80 1.61
CA TYR A 19 4.81 12.71 2.87
C TYR A 19 3.51 13.53 2.82
N LEU A 20 3.58 14.76 2.30
CA LEU A 20 2.39 15.63 2.15
C LEU A 20 1.37 15.01 1.18
N TYR A 21 1.83 14.52 0.04
CA TYR A 21 0.98 13.83 -0.93
C TYR A 21 0.33 12.56 -0.33
N ALA A 22 1.10 11.76 0.40
CA ALA A 22 0.57 10.57 1.08
C ALA A 22 -0.49 10.92 2.15
N THR A 23 -0.33 12.08 2.82
CA THR A 23 -1.33 12.59 3.76
C THR A 23 -2.62 12.99 3.04
N GLU A 24 -2.52 13.68 1.91
CA GLU A 24 -3.66 14.04 1.07
C GLU A 24 -4.41 12.79 0.56
N LEU A 25 -3.67 11.82 0.00
CA LEU A 25 -4.26 10.56 -0.45
C LEU A 25 -4.95 9.80 0.69
N GLY A 26 -4.35 9.77 1.88
CA GLY A 26 -4.94 9.14 3.06
C GLY A 26 -6.27 9.76 3.46
N ASN A 27 -6.38 11.10 3.39
CA ASN A 27 -7.63 11.81 3.63
C ASN A 27 -8.70 11.42 2.59
N ALA A 28 -8.36 11.47 1.30
CA ALA A 28 -9.29 11.15 0.22
C ALA A 28 -9.80 9.68 0.29
N LEU A 29 -8.90 8.72 0.60
CA LEU A 29 -9.28 7.33 0.81
C LEU A 29 -10.30 7.16 1.95
N ALA A 30 -10.06 7.85 3.05
CA ALA A 30 -10.92 7.77 4.22
C ALA A 30 -12.28 8.46 4.00
N GLU A 31 -12.32 9.59 3.29
CA GLU A 31 -13.56 10.27 2.87
C GLU A 31 -14.39 9.39 1.92
N SER A 32 -13.74 8.60 1.06
CA SER A 32 -14.39 7.62 0.19
C SER A 32 -14.75 6.29 0.90
N GLY A 33 -14.54 6.20 2.22
CA GLY A 33 -14.96 5.07 3.04
C GLY A 33 -14.05 3.83 2.97
N PHE A 34 -12.81 3.97 2.51
CA PHE A 34 -11.83 2.87 2.50
C PHE A 34 -11.15 2.73 3.87
N ASP A 35 -11.02 1.49 4.34
CA ASP A 35 -10.09 1.15 5.41
C ASP A 35 -8.66 1.10 4.85
N ILE A 36 -7.67 1.45 5.67
CA ILE A 36 -6.28 1.54 5.23
C ILE A 36 -5.40 0.61 6.06
N ALA A 37 -4.64 -0.25 5.38
CA ALA A 37 -3.63 -1.10 6.01
C ALA A 37 -2.22 -0.70 5.57
N THR A 38 -1.32 -0.62 6.53
CA THR A 38 0.10 -0.32 6.30
C THR A 38 0.99 -1.15 7.21
N GLY A 39 2.30 -1.02 7.05
CA GLY A 39 3.25 -1.58 8.02
C GLY A 39 3.26 -0.90 9.38
N GLY A 40 2.46 0.14 9.61
CA GLY A 40 2.19 0.74 10.91
C GLY A 40 3.30 1.61 11.52
N TYR A 41 4.43 1.83 10.83
CA TYR A 41 5.57 2.61 11.31
C TYR A 41 5.58 4.03 10.73
N SER A 42 6.76 4.64 10.60
CA SER A 42 6.98 6.01 10.11
C SER A 42 6.90 6.17 8.58
N GLY A 43 7.16 7.37 8.08
CA GLY A 43 7.24 7.71 6.66
C GLY A 43 5.88 7.68 5.95
N ILE A 44 5.80 7.05 4.77
CA ILE A 44 4.55 6.91 4.01
C ILE A 44 3.45 6.26 4.85
N MET A 45 3.78 5.22 5.62
CA MET A 45 2.83 4.50 6.46
C MET A 45 2.15 5.43 7.49
N GLU A 46 2.93 6.30 8.11
CA GLU A 46 2.43 7.30 9.05
C GLU A 46 1.63 8.39 8.33
N ALA A 47 2.16 8.93 7.22
CA ALA A 47 1.55 10.03 6.48
C ALA A 47 0.12 9.70 6.03
N VAL A 48 -0.07 8.53 5.44
CA VAL A 48 -1.38 8.07 4.98
C VAL A 48 -2.36 7.91 6.15
N LEU A 49 -1.93 7.28 7.24
CA LEU A 49 -2.80 7.09 8.42
C LEU A 49 -3.11 8.42 9.13
N LYS A 50 -2.18 9.38 9.09
CA LYS A 50 -2.40 10.75 9.55
C LYS A 50 -3.49 11.45 8.73
N GLY A 51 -3.41 11.35 7.40
CA GLY A 51 -4.44 11.91 6.52
C GLY A 51 -5.82 11.36 6.81
N ALA A 52 -5.92 10.06 7.06
CA ALA A 52 -7.18 9.38 7.38
C ALA A 52 -7.69 9.62 8.81
N SER A 53 -6.95 10.36 9.66
CA SER A 53 -7.24 10.41 11.11
C SER A 53 -8.51 11.16 11.48
N ALA A 54 -9.04 12.02 10.61
CA ALA A 54 -10.29 12.74 10.83
C ALA A 54 -11.55 11.89 10.58
N SER A 55 -11.40 10.73 9.96
CA SER A 55 -12.51 9.83 9.61
C SER A 55 -12.58 8.60 10.52
N ASN A 56 -13.74 7.94 10.56
CA ASN A 56 -13.97 6.74 11.35
C ASN A 56 -13.52 5.43 10.67
N THR A 57 -12.76 5.52 9.58
CA THR A 57 -12.19 4.35 8.89
C THR A 57 -11.13 3.65 9.75
N ARG A 58 -11.00 2.33 9.59
CA ARG A 58 -9.97 1.57 10.28
C ARG A 58 -8.59 1.90 9.71
N ARG A 59 -7.66 2.21 10.58
CA ARG A 59 -6.25 2.46 10.26
C ARG A 59 -5.41 1.35 10.84
N ILE A 60 -5.15 0.34 10.00
CA ILE A 60 -4.57 -0.95 10.39
C ILE A 60 -3.05 -0.89 10.26
N GLY A 61 -2.34 -1.18 11.35
CA GLY A 61 -0.90 -1.36 11.39
C GLY A 61 -0.53 -2.84 11.51
N VAL A 62 0.14 -3.42 10.50
CA VAL A 62 0.66 -4.78 10.58
C VAL A 62 2.10 -4.74 11.08
N LEU A 63 2.31 -5.11 12.34
CA LEU A 63 3.58 -5.03 13.05
C LEU A 63 4.23 -6.41 13.19
N THR A 64 5.54 -6.44 13.43
CA THR A 64 6.28 -7.68 13.71
C THR A 64 7.10 -7.56 15.00
N TYR A 65 7.28 -8.69 15.68
CA TYR A 65 8.17 -8.78 16.84
C TYR A 65 9.65 -8.66 16.47
N ASP A 66 10.04 -8.84 15.19
CA ASP A 66 11.42 -8.67 14.73
C ASP A 66 11.93 -7.23 14.86
N PHE A 67 11.03 -6.25 14.85
CA PHE A 67 11.39 -4.83 15.01
C PHE A 67 11.23 -4.37 16.45
N LYS A 68 12.12 -4.86 17.33
CA LYS A 68 12.05 -4.70 18.81
C LYS A 68 11.95 -3.24 19.28
N ASP A 69 12.62 -2.33 18.57
CA ASP A 69 12.70 -0.91 18.95
C ASP A 69 11.72 -0.01 18.15
N LYS A 70 10.84 -0.61 17.35
CA LYS A 70 9.86 0.15 16.58
C LYS A 70 8.48 0.08 17.22
N HIS A 71 7.90 1.24 17.41
CA HIS A 71 6.52 1.40 17.89
C HIS A 71 5.58 1.78 16.75
N PRO A 72 4.28 1.42 16.85
CA PRO A 72 3.30 1.89 15.89
C PRO A 72 3.23 3.42 15.90
N ASN A 73 2.99 4.03 14.74
CA ASN A 73 2.73 5.45 14.69
C ASN A 73 1.39 5.79 15.40
N PRO A 74 1.21 7.04 15.87
CA PRO A 74 0.07 7.42 16.72
C PRO A 74 -1.29 7.39 16.01
N PHE A 75 -1.32 7.22 14.70
CA PHE A 75 -2.55 7.24 13.90
C PHE A 75 -3.13 5.84 13.66
N VAL A 76 -2.44 4.78 14.07
CA VAL A 76 -2.93 3.40 14.02
C VAL A 76 -4.09 3.23 15.00
N THR A 77 -5.23 2.70 14.54
CA THR A 77 -6.38 2.37 15.39
C THR A 77 -6.54 0.88 15.64
N GLU A 78 -5.99 0.04 14.76
CA GLU A 78 -6.04 -1.41 14.87
C GLU A 78 -4.65 -2.00 14.62
N ILE A 79 -4.19 -2.88 15.51
CA ILE A 79 -2.88 -3.52 15.40
C ILE A 79 -3.04 -5.01 15.12
N ILE A 80 -2.40 -5.47 14.05
CA ILE A 80 -2.19 -6.88 13.76
C ILE A 80 -0.71 -7.18 14.04
N LYS A 81 -0.43 -7.99 15.07
CA LYS A 81 0.93 -8.43 15.39
C LYS A 81 1.23 -9.78 14.72
N THR A 82 2.40 -9.87 14.13
CA THR A 82 2.92 -11.08 13.49
C THR A 82 4.21 -11.53 14.18
N LYS A 83 4.48 -12.84 14.14
CA LYS A 83 5.63 -13.45 14.85
C LYS A 83 6.97 -13.04 14.24
N ASP A 84 7.00 -12.88 12.90
CA ASP A 84 8.21 -12.58 12.13
C ASP A 84 7.91 -11.68 10.92
N TYR A 85 8.98 -11.25 10.24
CA TYR A 85 8.89 -10.34 9.10
C TYR A 85 8.18 -10.97 7.88
N LEU A 86 8.35 -12.27 7.66
CA LEU A 86 7.72 -12.95 6.52
C LEU A 86 6.21 -13.12 6.74
N GLU A 87 5.79 -13.44 7.96
CA GLU A 87 4.36 -13.45 8.30
C GLU A 87 3.74 -12.06 8.16
N ARG A 88 4.47 -10.99 8.54
CA ARG A 88 4.03 -9.61 8.34
C ARG A 88 3.83 -9.31 6.86
N LEU A 89 4.80 -9.65 6.01
CA LEU A 89 4.71 -9.47 4.56
C LEU A 89 3.50 -10.20 4.00
N LYS A 90 3.35 -11.48 4.34
CA LYS A 90 2.19 -12.29 3.95
C LYS A 90 0.88 -11.62 4.36
N ARG A 91 0.77 -11.18 5.61
CA ARG A 91 -0.45 -10.55 6.13
C ARG A 91 -0.79 -9.25 5.41
N LEU A 92 0.19 -8.39 5.12
CA LEU A 92 0.01 -7.16 4.34
C LEU A 92 -0.50 -7.42 2.92
N VAL A 93 0.00 -8.47 2.28
CA VAL A 93 -0.41 -8.88 0.94
C VAL A 93 -1.83 -9.48 0.95
N GLU A 94 -2.19 -10.25 1.96
CA GLU A 94 -3.48 -10.92 2.03
C GLU A 94 -4.64 -9.99 2.37
N ILE A 95 -4.41 -9.01 3.27
CA ILE A 95 -5.51 -8.21 3.85
C ILE A 95 -6.12 -7.21 2.86
N GLY A 96 -5.33 -6.68 1.94
CA GLY A 96 -5.78 -5.65 1.00
C GLY A 96 -6.65 -6.18 -0.12
N SER A 97 -7.66 -5.42 -0.49
CA SER A 97 -8.44 -5.62 -1.72
C SER A 97 -7.80 -4.91 -2.92
N VAL A 98 -6.95 -3.92 -2.64
CA VAL A 98 -6.19 -3.11 -3.60
C VAL A 98 -4.84 -2.78 -3.00
N TYR A 99 -3.85 -2.55 -3.85
CA TYR A 99 -2.52 -2.09 -3.44
C TYR A 99 -2.21 -0.71 -4.02
N ILE A 100 -1.67 0.18 -3.17
CA ILE A 100 -1.07 1.44 -3.60
C ILE A 100 0.39 1.44 -3.14
N VAL A 101 1.30 1.72 -4.07
CA VAL A 101 2.73 1.60 -3.84
C VAL A 101 3.41 2.93 -4.15
N PHE A 102 3.95 3.54 -3.12
CA PHE A 102 4.79 4.73 -3.24
C PHE A 102 6.24 4.36 -3.54
N ASP A 103 7.01 5.33 -3.99
CA ASP A 103 8.46 5.17 -4.08
C ASP A 103 9.03 4.72 -2.73
N GLY A 104 9.98 3.78 -2.77
CA GLY A 104 10.53 3.18 -1.58
C GLY A 104 11.90 2.54 -1.80
N THR A 105 12.27 1.65 -0.90
CA THR A 105 13.55 0.95 -0.91
C THR A 105 13.35 -0.57 -0.98
N TRP A 106 14.29 -1.35 -0.46
CA TRP A 106 14.27 -2.82 -0.54
C TRP A 106 13.03 -3.47 0.08
N GLY A 107 12.49 -2.89 1.17
CA GLY A 107 11.24 -3.39 1.77
C GLY A 107 10.06 -3.27 0.82
N THR A 108 9.91 -2.08 0.20
CA THR A 108 8.86 -1.85 -0.79
C THR A 108 9.04 -2.71 -2.04
N MET A 109 10.30 -2.90 -2.51
CA MET A 109 10.60 -3.82 -3.61
C MET A 109 10.19 -5.25 -3.29
N LEU A 110 10.45 -5.73 -2.08
CA LEU A 110 10.06 -7.06 -1.65
C LEU A 110 8.53 -7.22 -1.62
N GLU A 111 7.80 -6.20 -1.16
CA GLU A 111 6.34 -6.16 -1.16
C GLU A 111 5.79 -6.24 -2.59
N ILE A 112 6.32 -5.43 -3.52
CA ILE A 112 5.98 -5.46 -4.96
C ILE A 112 6.24 -6.84 -5.55
N ALA A 113 7.47 -7.33 -5.42
CA ALA A 113 7.87 -8.63 -5.98
C ALA A 113 7.01 -9.78 -5.44
N THR A 114 6.63 -9.71 -4.16
CA THR A 114 5.75 -10.72 -3.54
C THR A 114 4.35 -10.70 -4.15
N VAL A 115 3.74 -9.53 -4.29
CA VAL A 115 2.40 -9.41 -4.90
C VAL A 115 2.44 -9.91 -6.34
N ILE A 116 3.40 -9.45 -7.15
CA ILE A 116 3.53 -9.85 -8.56
C ILE A 116 3.74 -11.36 -8.67
N ALA A 117 4.75 -11.89 -7.99
CA ALA A 117 5.11 -13.30 -8.09
C ALA A 117 4.00 -14.26 -7.62
N LEU A 118 3.25 -13.90 -6.59
CA LEU A 118 2.11 -14.70 -6.12
C LEU A 118 0.92 -14.62 -7.06
N THR A 119 0.68 -13.46 -7.66
CA THR A 119 -0.43 -13.27 -8.61
C THR A 119 -0.16 -14.02 -9.91
N GLU A 120 1.05 -13.95 -10.46
CA GLU A 120 1.45 -14.71 -11.65
C GLU A 120 1.28 -16.23 -11.47
N ARG A 121 1.55 -16.73 -10.28
CA ARG A 121 1.40 -18.15 -9.92
C ARG A 121 -0.02 -18.54 -9.52
N GLN A 122 -0.98 -17.60 -9.62
CA GLN A 122 -2.38 -17.81 -9.21
C GLN A 122 -2.53 -18.20 -7.72
N LEU A 123 -1.54 -17.86 -6.90
CA LEU A 123 -1.56 -18.04 -5.44
C LEU A 123 -2.20 -16.85 -4.72
N LEU A 124 -2.37 -15.74 -5.43
CA LEU A 124 -3.05 -14.53 -4.99
C LEU A 124 -4.03 -14.10 -6.07
N GLN A 125 -5.23 -13.70 -5.68
CA GLN A 125 -6.21 -13.13 -6.61
C GLN A 125 -5.67 -11.85 -7.22
N LYS A 126 -5.97 -11.65 -8.50
CA LYS A 126 -5.62 -10.42 -9.23
C LYS A 126 -6.41 -9.25 -8.65
N LYS A 127 -5.70 -8.22 -8.19
CA LYS A 127 -6.24 -7.01 -7.57
C LYS A 127 -5.62 -5.79 -8.25
N PRO A 128 -6.27 -4.61 -8.25
CA PRO A 128 -5.64 -3.39 -8.72
C PRO A 128 -4.35 -3.11 -7.96
N PHE A 129 -3.32 -2.73 -8.70
CA PHE A 129 -2.00 -2.42 -8.19
C PHE A 129 -1.57 -1.08 -8.76
N ILE A 130 -1.61 -0.04 -7.92
CA ILE A 130 -1.39 1.35 -8.32
C ILE A 130 -0.03 1.82 -7.82
N CYS A 131 0.85 2.17 -8.74
CA CYS A 131 2.15 2.77 -8.44
C CYS A 131 2.03 4.30 -8.49
N VAL A 132 2.45 4.94 -7.41
CA VAL A 132 2.57 6.39 -7.26
C VAL A 132 4.04 6.79 -7.32
N GLY A 133 4.35 7.80 -8.10
CA GLY A 133 5.73 8.18 -8.42
C GLY A 133 6.19 7.57 -9.75
N ASN A 134 7.49 7.69 -10.03
CA ASN A 134 8.04 7.29 -11.33
C ASN A 134 9.08 6.16 -11.22
N LYS A 135 9.43 5.76 -9.99
CA LYS A 135 10.54 4.83 -9.75
C LYS A 135 10.23 3.42 -10.23
N TRP A 136 9.03 2.94 -9.91
CA TRP A 136 8.69 1.53 -10.10
C TRP A 136 8.44 1.18 -11.55
N GLN A 137 7.95 2.12 -12.38
CA GLN A 137 7.71 1.86 -13.78
C GLN A 137 8.97 1.36 -14.50
N SER A 138 10.06 2.11 -14.43
CA SER A 138 11.31 1.72 -15.10
C SER A 138 11.92 0.42 -14.58
N ILE A 139 11.71 0.10 -13.29
CA ILE A 139 12.21 -1.13 -12.68
C ILE A 139 11.37 -2.33 -13.12
N ILE A 140 10.06 -2.21 -13.09
CA ILE A 140 9.14 -3.28 -13.48
C ILE A 140 9.26 -3.57 -14.97
N ASP A 141 9.25 -2.52 -15.82
CA ASP A 141 9.44 -2.64 -17.27
C ASP A 141 10.81 -3.26 -17.64
N GLY A 142 11.83 -3.01 -16.80
CA GLY A 142 13.17 -3.59 -17.00
C GLY A 142 13.30 -5.07 -16.58
N ILE A 143 12.35 -5.59 -15.80
CA ILE A 143 12.29 -7.02 -15.45
C ILE A 143 11.44 -7.78 -16.48
N ASP A 144 10.50 -7.10 -17.11
CA ASP A 144 9.66 -7.65 -18.17
C ASP A 144 10.51 -7.92 -19.42
N ASP A 145 10.70 -9.19 -19.75
CA ASP A 145 11.47 -9.64 -20.90
C ASP A 145 10.65 -9.70 -22.21
N GLY A 146 9.47 -9.02 -22.25
CA GLY A 146 8.57 -8.97 -23.38
C GLY A 146 7.68 -10.22 -23.54
N ASN A 147 7.76 -11.17 -22.63
CA ASN A 147 6.69 -12.13 -22.43
C ASN A 147 5.51 -11.38 -21.81
N GLU A 148 4.35 -11.38 -22.48
CA GLU A 148 3.15 -10.73 -21.97
C GLU A 148 3.03 -10.97 -20.46
N LEU A 149 3.42 -9.95 -19.67
CA LEU A 149 3.25 -10.00 -18.24
C LEU A 149 1.81 -10.37 -17.97
N LEU A 150 1.61 -11.54 -17.39
CA LEU A 150 0.31 -11.95 -16.86
C LEU A 150 -0.26 -10.91 -15.88
N PHE A 151 0.56 -9.91 -15.55
CA PHE A 151 0.29 -8.80 -14.65
C PHE A 151 -0.18 -7.54 -15.40
N THR A 152 -1.27 -7.67 -16.14
CA THR A 152 -1.86 -6.55 -16.91
C THR A 152 -2.55 -5.47 -16.05
N ASN A 153 -2.42 -5.49 -14.73
CA ASN A 153 -3.17 -4.63 -13.82
C ASN A 153 -2.30 -3.64 -13.02
N ILE A 154 -1.05 -3.41 -13.44
CA ILE A 154 -0.25 -2.33 -12.85
C ILE A 154 -0.71 -1.01 -13.48
N ILE A 155 -1.10 -0.08 -12.63
CA ILE A 155 -1.55 1.24 -13.02
C ILE A 155 -0.54 2.25 -12.47
N TYR A 156 -0.06 3.14 -13.32
CA TYR A 156 0.80 4.25 -12.91
C TYR A 156 -0.03 5.51 -12.87
N GLU A 157 -0.32 6.01 -11.67
CA GLU A 157 -1.18 7.18 -11.49
C GLU A 157 -0.68 8.05 -10.34
N ASN A 158 -0.65 9.36 -10.56
CA ASN A 158 -0.14 10.35 -9.62
C ASN A 158 -1.20 11.38 -9.17
N LYS A 159 -2.43 11.31 -9.68
CA LYS A 159 -3.51 12.21 -9.27
C LYS A 159 -4.42 11.50 -8.29
N VAL A 160 -4.61 12.12 -7.12
CA VAL A 160 -5.44 11.53 -6.05
C VAL A 160 -6.85 11.23 -6.55
N GLU A 161 -7.46 12.14 -7.31
CA GLU A 161 -8.83 12.00 -7.80
C GLU A 161 -8.98 10.77 -8.73
N ASN A 162 -7.99 10.55 -9.60
CA ASN A 162 -7.98 9.40 -10.51
C ASN A 162 -7.81 8.09 -9.75
N ILE A 163 -6.92 8.08 -8.73
CA ILE A 163 -6.74 6.92 -7.85
C ILE A 163 -8.06 6.55 -7.18
N ILE A 164 -8.76 7.53 -6.60
CA ILE A 164 -10.05 7.29 -5.96
C ILE A 164 -11.07 6.73 -6.96
N SER A 165 -11.18 7.32 -8.14
CA SER A 165 -12.10 6.84 -9.20
C SER A 165 -11.84 5.37 -9.58
N ILE A 166 -10.57 4.98 -9.76
CA ILE A 166 -10.17 3.60 -10.05
C ILE A 166 -10.61 2.64 -8.93
N LEU A 167 -10.45 3.05 -7.68
CA LEU A 167 -10.83 2.24 -6.53
C LEU A 167 -12.34 2.06 -6.41
N GLU A 168 -13.11 3.13 -6.63
CA GLU A 168 -14.58 3.12 -6.59
C GLU A 168 -15.16 2.22 -7.69
N GLU A 169 -14.64 2.31 -8.91
CA GLU A 169 -15.00 1.42 -10.03
C GLU A 169 -14.72 -0.05 -9.70
N HIS A 170 -13.53 -0.33 -9.12
CA HIS A 170 -13.19 -1.69 -8.73
C HIS A 170 -14.16 -2.27 -7.69
N VAL A 171 -14.53 -1.47 -6.69
CA VAL A 171 -15.47 -1.90 -5.65
C VAL A 171 -16.89 -2.08 -6.21
N ALA A 172 -17.31 -1.23 -7.15
CA ALA A 172 -18.62 -1.34 -7.79
C ALA A 172 -18.75 -2.63 -8.61
N ASN A 173 -17.68 -3.02 -9.33
CA ASN A 173 -17.64 -4.21 -10.17
C ASN A 173 -17.51 -5.55 -9.41
N ASN A 174 -17.23 -5.50 -8.10
CA ASN A 174 -17.05 -6.69 -7.24
C ASN A 174 -18.15 -6.84 -6.17
N LYS A 175 -19.25 -6.10 -6.28
CA LYS A 175 -20.46 -6.26 -5.48
C LYS A 175 -21.47 -7.14 -6.20
#